data_ca3ca0e9b97b99fc5521c3e7d461d057
#
_entry.id   ca3ca0e9b97b99fc5521c3e7d461d057
#
_cell.length_a   1.000
_cell.length_b   1.000
_cell.length_c   1.000
_cell.angle_alpha   90.00
_cell.angle_beta   90.00
_cell.angle_gamma   90.00
#
_symmetry.space_group_name_H-M   'P 1'
#
loop_
_entity.id
_entity.type
_entity.pdbx_description
1 polymer ?
#
loop_
_entity_poly.entity_id
_entity_poly.type
_entity_poly.pdbx_seq_one_letter_code
_entity_poly.pdbx_strand_id
1 'polypeptide(L)'
;MRVLLEIFGQTLRTLWAHKLRSFLTMFGIAWGVGSLLLLVGLGEGFRSGNKKQFDSLGENVMFIWSGRAPAVEGSFTSMRRYFLTYKDYEDIKAEAPSVREAAAVISRGDIRAVSDYFTSAGQLMGVPANFNTIRFLPIDEGRWLNENDVQQKRAVVILGDEGKKLLFPGRPAVGNTILMGGIRFEVIGSLKRIGHGDNSTLNLRMFVPFTTMAQYFPVKEEVDKTDLISFINYQPRTRALHEQAQLEVHKIVARNH
;
A
#
# COMPACT_ATOMS: atom_id res chain seq x y z
N MET A 1 -49.16 40.34 9.78
CA MET A 1 -48.43 40.49 8.48
C MET A 1 -47.94 41.92 8.21
N ARG A 2 -48.71 42.98 8.44
CA ARG A 2 -48.26 44.40 8.26
C ARG A 2 -47.07 44.78 9.15
N VAL A 3 -47.09 44.41 10.44
CA VAL A 3 -46.00 44.72 11.40
C VAL A 3 -44.67 44.09 11.01
N LEU A 4 -44.67 42.87 10.49
CA LEU A 4 -43.46 42.19 10.01
C LEU A 4 -42.86 42.88 8.78
N LEU A 5 -43.69 43.40 7.87
CA LEU A 5 -43.27 44.16 6.69
C LEU A 5 -42.68 45.56 7.05
N GLU A 6 -43.27 46.23 8.09
CA GLU A 6 -42.74 47.47 8.61
C GLU A 6 -41.35 47.29 9.28
N ILE A 7 -41.22 46.25 10.13
CA ILE A 7 -39.93 45.90 10.75
C ILE A 7 -38.88 45.60 9.70
N PHE A 8 -39.24 44.82 8.68
CA PHE A 8 -38.32 44.49 7.57
C PHE A 8 -37.91 45.73 6.79
N GLY A 9 -38.84 46.66 6.50
CA GLY A 9 -38.56 47.92 5.83
C GLY A 9 -37.65 48.87 6.63
N GLN A 10 -37.88 48.95 7.96
CA GLN A 10 -37.03 49.73 8.86
C GLN A 10 -35.60 49.15 8.94
N THR A 11 -35.48 47.82 9.03
CA THR A 11 -34.16 47.11 9.09
C THR A 11 -33.38 47.37 7.79
N LEU A 12 -34.02 47.25 6.65
CA LEU A 12 -33.39 47.56 5.34
C LEU A 12 -32.89 49.01 5.25
N ARG A 13 -33.69 49.99 5.70
CA ARG A 13 -33.29 51.40 5.71
C ARG A 13 -32.09 51.65 6.61
N THR A 14 -32.04 51.00 7.78
CA THR A 14 -30.90 51.13 8.72
C THR A 14 -29.62 50.52 8.12
N LEU A 15 -29.74 49.36 7.46
CA LEU A 15 -28.63 48.72 6.73
C LEU A 15 -28.08 49.64 5.62
N TRP A 16 -28.95 50.32 4.88
CA TRP A 16 -28.55 51.25 3.81
C TRP A 16 -27.94 52.55 4.35
N ALA A 17 -28.38 53.02 5.53
CA ALA A 17 -27.81 54.21 6.18
C ALA A 17 -26.34 53.99 6.64
N HIS A 18 -25.95 52.75 6.97
CA HIS A 18 -24.61 52.39 7.42
C HIS A 18 -23.95 51.31 6.52
N LYS A 19 -23.95 51.54 5.23
CA LYS A 19 -23.52 50.61 4.17
C LYS A 19 -22.19 49.89 4.48
N LEU A 20 -21.15 50.65 4.89
CA LEU A 20 -19.83 50.14 5.10
C LEU A 20 -19.79 49.17 6.31
N ARG A 21 -20.46 49.53 7.43
CA ARG A 21 -20.51 48.69 8.62
C ARG A 21 -21.30 47.41 8.36
N SER A 22 -22.45 47.53 7.73
CA SER A 22 -23.30 46.38 7.39
C SER A 22 -22.60 45.44 6.42
N PHE A 23 -21.89 45.98 5.41
CA PHE A 23 -21.10 45.20 4.47
C PHE A 23 -19.97 44.44 5.19
N LEU A 24 -19.19 45.10 6.05
CA LEU A 24 -18.09 44.47 6.77
C LEU A 24 -18.55 43.36 7.72
N THR A 25 -19.67 43.59 8.42
CA THR A 25 -20.19 42.53 9.31
C THR A 25 -20.75 41.33 8.55
N MET A 26 -21.54 41.59 7.46
CA MET A 26 -22.05 40.50 6.61
C MET A 26 -20.92 39.74 5.92
N PHE A 27 -19.92 40.46 5.42
CA PHE A 27 -18.74 39.86 4.79
C PHE A 27 -17.96 39.00 5.79
N GLY A 28 -17.74 39.49 7.00
CA GLY A 28 -17.05 38.74 8.04
C GLY A 28 -17.78 37.45 8.39
N ILE A 29 -19.11 37.49 8.52
CA ILE A 29 -19.93 36.30 8.79
C ILE A 29 -19.91 35.34 7.59
N ALA A 30 -20.12 35.87 6.37
CA ALA A 30 -20.11 35.07 5.15
C ALA A 30 -18.75 34.40 4.92
N TRP A 31 -17.66 35.13 5.16
CA TRP A 31 -16.29 34.62 5.07
C TRP A 31 -16.05 33.53 6.11
N GLY A 32 -16.45 33.75 7.36
CA GLY A 32 -16.30 32.77 8.44
C GLY A 32 -17.06 31.47 8.17
N VAL A 33 -18.32 31.58 7.76
CA VAL A 33 -19.14 30.40 7.41
C VAL A 33 -18.61 29.72 6.14
N GLY A 34 -18.25 30.51 5.12
CA GLY A 34 -17.70 30.00 3.87
C GLY A 34 -16.38 29.24 4.07
N SER A 35 -15.46 29.79 4.86
CA SER A 35 -14.20 29.10 5.18
C SER A 35 -14.40 27.81 5.97
N LEU A 36 -15.36 27.80 6.91
CA LEU A 36 -15.70 26.60 7.66
C LEU A 36 -16.25 25.50 6.75
N LEU A 37 -17.22 25.83 5.88
CA LEU A 37 -17.78 24.89 4.91
C LEU A 37 -16.72 24.36 3.94
N LEU A 38 -15.82 25.21 3.50
CA LEU A 38 -14.73 24.85 2.61
C LEU A 38 -13.77 23.88 3.32
N LEU A 39 -13.44 24.14 4.60
CA LEU A 39 -12.59 23.27 5.40
C LEU A 39 -13.23 21.87 5.61
N VAL A 40 -14.52 21.85 5.92
CA VAL A 40 -15.27 20.58 6.08
C VAL A 40 -15.33 19.83 4.75
N GLY A 41 -15.60 20.52 3.65
CA GLY A 41 -15.64 19.94 2.31
C GLY A 41 -14.28 19.34 1.89
N LEU A 42 -13.19 20.08 2.13
CA LEU A 42 -11.83 19.57 1.90
C LEU A 42 -11.50 18.37 2.78
N GLY A 43 -11.88 18.41 4.06
CA GLY A 43 -11.68 17.30 5.01
C GLY A 43 -12.40 16.03 4.56
N GLU A 44 -13.65 16.12 4.13
CA GLU A 44 -14.40 14.98 3.64
C GLU A 44 -13.90 14.48 2.28
N GLY A 45 -13.51 15.39 1.38
CA GLY A 45 -12.85 15.06 0.11
C GLY A 45 -11.54 14.30 0.33
N PHE A 46 -10.71 14.75 1.26
CA PHE A 46 -9.46 14.08 1.64
C PHE A 46 -9.71 12.71 2.27
N ARG A 47 -10.69 12.63 3.18
CA ARG A 47 -11.09 11.38 3.82
C ARG A 47 -11.60 10.35 2.82
N SER A 48 -12.49 10.75 1.91
CA SER A 48 -13.08 9.84 0.92
C SER A 48 -12.05 9.40 -0.13
N GLY A 49 -11.14 10.29 -0.55
CA GLY A 49 -10.04 9.99 -1.45
C GLY A 49 -9.06 8.98 -0.86
N ASN A 50 -8.63 9.22 0.39
CA ASN A 50 -7.74 8.30 1.08
C ASN A 50 -8.38 6.96 1.44
N LYS A 51 -9.67 6.94 1.81
CA LYS A 51 -10.37 5.67 2.10
C LYS A 51 -10.31 4.70 0.92
N LYS A 52 -10.54 5.18 -0.31
CA LYS A 52 -10.43 4.34 -1.52
C LYS A 52 -9.02 3.81 -1.77
N GLN A 53 -7.99 4.58 -1.40
CA GLN A 53 -6.60 4.11 -1.44
C GLN A 53 -6.31 3.05 -0.38
N PHE A 54 -6.84 3.23 0.84
CA PHE A 54 -6.69 2.24 1.91
C PHE A 54 -7.48 0.96 1.64
N ASP A 55 -8.67 1.04 1.04
CA ASP A 55 -9.46 -0.13 0.65
C ASP A 55 -8.72 -1.00 -0.39
N SER A 56 -7.88 -0.39 -1.24
CA SER A 56 -7.01 -1.13 -2.17
C SER A 56 -5.83 -1.84 -1.51
N LEU A 57 -5.48 -1.46 -0.28
CA LEU A 57 -4.43 -2.14 0.49
C LEU A 57 -4.91 -3.44 1.16
N GLY A 58 -6.22 -3.71 1.15
CA GLY A 58 -6.87 -4.81 1.86
C GLY A 58 -7.38 -4.37 3.24
N GLU A 59 -8.47 -4.98 3.70
CA GLU A 59 -9.03 -4.70 5.02
C GLU A 59 -8.10 -5.18 6.14
N ASN A 60 -7.77 -4.28 7.06
CA ASN A 60 -6.99 -4.57 8.27
C ASN A 60 -5.60 -5.19 8.01
N VAL A 61 -4.93 -4.81 6.92
CA VAL A 61 -3.58 -5.30 6.65
C VAL A 61 -2.57 -4.49 7.43
N MET A 62 -1.72 -5.19 8.15
CA MET A 62 -0.62 -4.64 8.92
C MET A 62 0.71 -4.99 8.28
N PHE A 63 1.72 -4.19 8.55
CA PHE A 63 3.06 -4.33 8.00
C PHE A 63 4.09 -4.28 9.11
N ILE A 64 5.10 -5.15 9.00
CA ILE A 64 6.33 -5.01 9.77
C ILE A 64 7.51 -5.01 8.81
N TRP A 65 8.41 -4.05 9.00
CA TRP A 65 9.64 -3.89 8.22
C TRP A 65 10.86 -4.09 9.11
N SER A 66 11.98 -4.40 8.46
CA SER A 66 13.30 -4.25 9.07
C SER A 66 13.46 -2.83 9.64
N GLY A 67 14.13 -2.69 10.76
CA GLY A 67 14.17 -1.41 11.46
C GLY A 67 15.39 -1.23 12.34
N ARG A 68 15.23 -0.38 13.34
CA ARG A 68 16.21 -0.13 14.38
C ARG A 68 15.62 -0.49 15.73
N ALA A 69 16.35 -1.27 16.51
CA ALA A 69 16.04 -1.62 17.88
C ALA A 69 17.00 -0.88 18.84
N PRO A 70 16.58 -0.62 20.09
CA PRO A 70 17.50 -0.15 21.11
C PRO A 70 18.72 -1.08 21.22
N ALA A 71 19.88 -0.50 21.46
CA ALA A 71 21.09 -1.28 21.66
C ALA A 71 21.00 -2.06 22.97
N VAL A 72 21.69 -3.20 23.03
CA VAL A 72 21.85 -3.98 24.27
C VAL A 72 22.70 -3.17 25.26
N GLU A 73 22.40 -3.27 26.56
CA GLU A 73 23.18 -2.64 27.61
C GLU A 73 24.68 -2.94 27.45
N GLY A 74 25.51 -1.89 27.50
CA GLY A 74 26.96 -1.99 27.29
C GLY A 74 27.43 -1.73 25.86
N SER A 75 26.54 -1.45 24.89
CA SER A 75 26.92 -1.07 23.53
C SER A 75 27.21 0.43 23.42
N PHE A 76 28.25 0.80 22.67
CA PHE A 76 28.58 2.20 22.37
C PHE A 76 27.63 2.86 21.35
N THR A 77 26.75 2.07 20.70
CA THR A 77 25.76 2.57 19.73
C THR A 77 24.37 2.61 20.37
N SER A 78 23.69 3.74 20.24
CA SER A 78 22.34 3.94 20.80
C SER A 78 21.24 3.09 20.13
N MET A 79 21.46 2.62 18.91
CA MET A 79 20.51 1.81 18.13
C MET A 79 21.24 0.81 17.22
N ARG A 80 20.74 -0.42 17.14
CA ARG A 80 21.20 -1.43 16.19
C ARG A 80 20.17 -1.64 15.09
N ARG A 81 20.62 -1.87 13.86
CA ARG A 81 19.73 -2.29 12.76
C ARG A 81 19.41 -3.78 12.90
N TYR A 82 18.17 -4.14 12.70
CA TYR A 82 17.76 -5.53 12.55
C TYR A 82 17.12 -5.74 11.18
N PHE A 83 17.26 -6.94 10.66
CA PHE A 83 16.73 -7.33 9.36
C PHE A 83 15.82 -8.53 9.55
N LEU A 84 14.60 -8.41 9.03
CA LEU A 84 13.64 -9.49 9.08
C LEU A 84 14.15 -10.69 8.28
N THR A 85 13.91 -11.87 8.81
CA THR A 85 14.27 -13.15 8.21
C THR A 85 13.01 -13.96 7.87
N TYR A 86 13.15 -14.98 7.03
CA TYR A 86 12.07 -15.90 6.75
C TYR A 86 11.60 -16.65 8.01
N LYS A 87 12.52 -16.90 8.96
CA LYS A 87 12.20 -17.46 10.25
C LYS A 87 11.22 -16.59 11.06
N ASP A 88 11.35 -15.28 11.03
CA ASP A 88 10.39 -14.40 11.71
C ASP A 88 8.98 -14.59 11.17
N TYR A 89 8.83 -14.78 9.86
CA TYR A 89 7.55 -15.08 9.24
C TYR A 89 7.00 -16.45 9.70
N GLU A 90 7.84 -17.49 9.75
CA GLU A 90 7.42 -18.81 10.20
C GLU A 90 6.98 -18.78 11.67
N ASP A 91 7.75 -18.12 12.54
CA ASP A 91 7.42 -17.97 13.95
C ASP A 91 6.11 -17.15 14.14
N ILE A 92 5.89 -16.08 13.38
CA ILE A 92 4.62 -15.33 13.42
C ILE A 92 3.45 -16.21 13.02
N LYS A 93 3.60 -17.01 11.97
CA LYS A 93 2.55 -17.92 11.50
C LYS A 93 2.23 -19.01 12.51
N ALA A 94 3.23 -19.49 13.25
CA ALA A 94 3.07 -20.56 14.22
C ALA A 94 2.59 -20.08 15.60
N GLU A 95 3.07 -18.90 16.05
CA GLU A 95 2.93 -18.49 17.45
C GLU A 95 2.01 -17.27 17.66
N ALA A 96 1.53 -16.60 16.60
CA ALA A 96 0.64 -15.44 16.74
C ALA A 96 -0.84 -15.84 16.53
N PRO A 97 -1.59 -16.25 17.57
CA PRO A 97 -2.97 -16.72 17.44
C PRO A 97 -3.94 -15.64 16.99
N SER A 98 -3.64 -14.37 17.23
CA SER A 98 -4.44 -13.23 16.79
C SER A 98 -4.26 -12.89 15.30
N VAL A 99 -3.25 -13.47 14.64
CA VAL A 99 -3.01 -13.32 13.21
C VAL A 99 -3.80 -14.39 12.45
N ARG A 100 -4.53 -13.99 11.41
CA ARG A 100 -5.27 -14.90 10.52
C ARG A 100 -4.38 -15.39 9.39
N GLU A 101 -3.71 -14.47 8.72
CA GLU A 101 -2.84 -14.71 7.56
C GLU A 101 -1.60 -13.83 7.66
N ALA A 102 -0.49 -14.38 7.20
CA ALA A 102 0.76 -13.65 7.05
C ALA A 102 1.38 -13.96 5.69
N ALA A 103 2.20 -13.05 5.18
CA ALA A 103 2.92 -13.18 3.93
C ALA A 103 4.31 -12.53 4.04
N ALA A 104 5.34 -13.30 3.85
CA ALA A 104 6.69 -12.81 3.70
C ALA A 104 6.86 -12.23 2.29
N VAL A 105 7.50 -11.07 2.19
CA VAL A 105 7.70 -10.38 0.90
C VAL A 105 9.15 -9.98 0.74
N ILE A 106 9.71 -10.32 -0.42
CA ILE A 106 11.00 -9.77 -0.91
C ILE A 106 10.65 -8.71 -1.96
N SER A 107 11.20 -7.51 -1.81
CA SER A 107 10.91 -6.39 -2.71
C SER A 107 12.21 -5.79 -3.26
N ARG A 108 12.28 -5.64 -4.59
CA ARG A 108 13.41 -5.06 -5.32
C ARG A 108 12.93 -4.03 -6.32
N GLY A 109 13.52 -2.84 -6.30
CA GLY A 109 13.21 -1.75 -7.25
C GLY A 109 14.28 -1.56 -8.33
N ASP A 110 15.39 -2.28 -8.24
CA ASP A 110 16.53 -2.19 -9.17
C ASP A 110 16.44 -3.17 -10.36
N ILE A 111 15.43 -4.04 -10.38
CA ILE A 111 15.24 -5.01 -11.45
C ILE A 111 14.34 -4.41 -12.55
N ARG A 112 14.89 -4.36 -13.76
CA ARG A 112 14.13 -3.93 -14.94
C ARG A 112 13.51 -5.13 -15.64
N ALA A 113 12.28 -4.95 -16.09
CA ALA A 113 11.59 -5.88 -16.96
C ALA A 113 11.73 -5.43 -18.41
N VAL A 114 12.05 -6.35 -19.28
CA VAL A 114 12.24 -6.12 -20.72
C VAL A 114 11.35 -7.11 -21.47
N SER A 115 10.44 -6.59 -22.30
CA SER A 115 9.71 -7.37 -23.29
C SER A 115 10.40 -7.29 -24.65
N ASP A 116 9.91 -7.99 -25.66
CA ASP A 116 10.41 -7.87 -27.03
C ASP A 116 10.17 -6.47 -27.62
N TYR A 117 9.39 -5.64 -26.97
CA TYR A 117 8.98 -4.32 -27.46
C TYR A 117 9.54 -3.17 -26.64
N PHE A 118 9.40 -3.26 -25.32
CA PHE A 118 9.68 -2.14 -24.42
C PHE A 118 10.28 -2.60 -23.07
N THR A 119 10.75 -1.63 -22.31
CA THR A 119 11.27 -1.84 -20.96
C THR A 119 10.41 -1.12 -19.93
N SER A 120 10.27 -1.73 -18.77
CA SER A 120 9.62 -1.12 -17.61
C SER A 120 10.52 -1.22 -16.38
N ALA A 121 10.59 -0.13 -15.63
CA ALA A 121 11.19 -0.11 -14.30
C ALA A 121 10.04 -0.07 -13.28
N GLY A 122 9.79 -1.19 -12.62
CA GLY A 122 8.78 -1.31 -11.58
C GLY A 122 9.34 -2.05 -10.37
N GLN A 123 8.57 -2.03 -9.29
CA GLN A 123 8.93 -2.78 -8.10
C GLN A 123 8.61 -4.26 -8.29
N LEU A 124 9.65 -5.11 -8.29
CA LEU A 124 9.50 -6.55 -8.33
C LEU A 124 9.27 -7.07 -6.91
N MET A 125 8.22 -7.85 -6.71
CA MET A 125 7.82 -8.39 -5.43
C MET A 125 7.71 -9.91 -5.50
N GLY A 126 8.49 -10.59 -4.67
CA GLY A 126 8.37 -12.03 -4.43
C GLY A 126 7.35 -12.27 -3.31
N VAL A 127 6.28 -12.97 -3.63
CA VAL A 127 5.13 -13.13 -2.73
C VAL A 127 4.65 -14.59 -2.68
N PRO A 128 4.07 -15.03 -1.55
CA PRO A 128 3.41 -16.33 -1.47
C PRO A 128 2.07 -16.34 -2.22
N ALA A 129 1.52 -17.51 -2.44
CA ALA A 129 0.27 -17.68 -3.21
C ALA A 129 -0.94 -16.99 -2.57
N ASN A 130 -1.01 -16.92 -1.23
CA ASN A 130 -2.11 -16.29 -0.49
C ASN A 130 -2.03 -14.74 -0.44
N PHE A 131 -1.03 -14.13 -1.05
CA PHE A 131 -0.81 -12.68 -0.97
C PHE A 131 -1.96 -11.85 -1.53
N ASN A 132 -2.62 -12.30 -2.60
CA ASN A 132 -3.76 -11.60 -3.19
C ASN A 132 -4.99 -11.59 -2.28
N THR A 133 -5.13 -12.59 -1.41
CA THR A 133 -6.21 -12.63 -0.42
C THR A 133 -5.98 -11.60 0.68
N ILE A 134 -4.72 -11.42 1.10
CA ILE A 134 -4.35 -10.42 2.11
C ILE A 134 -4.49 -9.00 1.56
N ARG A 135 -4.03 -8.79 0.30
CA ARG A 135 -3.88 -7.44 -0.30
C ARG A 135 -4.98 -7.06 -1.29
N PHE A 136 -6.00 -7.84 -1.49
CA PHE A 136 -7.05 -7.60 -2.48
C PHE A 136 -6.52 -7.07 -3.81
N LEU A 137 -5.90 -7.96 -4.60
CA LEU A 137 -5.33 -7.65 -5.90
C LEU A 137 -6.20 -8.29 -7.00
N PRO A 138 -7.18 -7.57 -7.57
CA PRO A 138 -8.09 -8.12 -8.57
C PRO A 138 -7.36 -8.41 -9.88
N ILE A 139 -7.54 -9.61 -10.40
CA ILE A 139 -7.00 -10.03 -11.68
C ILE A 139 -7.85 -9.43 -12.81
N ASP A 140 -7.19 -8.93 -13.84
CA ASP A 140 -7.79 -8.47 -15.10
C ASP A 140 -7.81 -9.60 -16.14
N GLU A 141 -6.63 -10.16 -16.42
CA GLU A 141 -6.44 -11.25 -17.36
C GLU A 141 -5.57 -12.35 -16.74
N GLY A 142 -5.82 -13.60 -17.13
CA GLY A 142 -5.03 -14.73 -16.66
C GLY A 142 -5.38 -15.19 -15.26
N ARG A 143 -4.37 -15.55 -14.46
CA ARG A 143 -4.53 -16.08 -13.11
C ARG A 143 -3.52 -15.53 -12.12
N TRP A 144 -3.83 -15.65 -10.83
CA TRP A 144 -2.87 -15.41 -9.75
C TRP A 144 -1.91 -16.59 -9.57
N LEU A 145 -0.84 -16.37 -8.77
CA LEU A 145 0.09 -17.41 -8.33
C LEU A 145 -0.65 -18.50 -7.54
N ASN A 146 -0.24 -19.72 -7.71
CA ASN A 146 -0.72 -20.86 -6.93
C ASN A 146 0.45 -21.53 -6.17
N GLU A 147 0.13 -22.46 -5.28
CA GLU A 147 1.13 -23.15 -4.47
C GLU A 147 2.14 -23.94 -5.33
N ASN A 148 1.73 -24.49 -6.47
CA ASN A 148 2.65 -25.17 -7.38
C ASN A 148 3.69 -24.23 -7.98
N ASP A 149 3.30 -22.99 -8.31
CA ASP A 149 4.24 -21.99 -8.83
C ASP A 149 5.31 -21.67 -7.78
N VAL A 150 4.90 -21.58 -6.49
CA VAL A 150 5.81 -21.32 -5.36
C VAL A 150 6.70 -22.54 -5.08
N GLN A 151 6.13 -23.73 -4.98
CA GLN A 151 6.88 -24.95 -4.64
C GLN A 151 7.89 -25.35 -5.72
N GLN A 152 7.49 -25.24 -6.98
CA GLN A 152 8.32 -25.56 -8.13
C GLN A 152 9.26 -24.43 -8.56
N LYS A 153 9.22 -23.30 -7.84
CA LYS A 153 10.04 -22.10 -8.14
C LYS A 153 9.88 -21.66 -9.60
N ARG A 154 8.65 -21.66 -10.12
CA ARG A 154 8.41 -21.36 -11.52
C ARG A 154 8.77 -19.91 -11.85
N ALA A 155 9.41 -19.70 -13.00
CA ALA A 155 9.71 -18.37 -13.51
C ALA A 155 8.44 -17.76 -14.18
N VAL A 156 7.47 -17.39 -13.37
CA VAL A 156 6.20 -16.79 -13.79
C VAL A 156 6.03 -15.42 -13.14
N VAL A 157 5.32 -14.52 -13.81
CA VAL A 157 5.11 -13.14 -13.36
C VAL A 157 3.69 -12.67 -13.62
N ILE A 158 3.19 -11.86 -12.69
CA ILE A 158 1.93 -11.11 -12.84
C ILE A 158 2.28 -9.64 -12.90
N LEU A 159 1.72 -8.94 -13.88
CA LEU A 159 1.98 -7.53 -14.13
C LEU A 159 0.89 -6.64 -13.53
N GLY A 160 1.26 -5.53 -12.93
CA GLY A 160 0.33 -4.44 -12.65
C GLY A 160 -0.16 -3.77 -13.94
N ASP A 161 -1.29 -3.07 -13.89
CA ASP A 161 -1.94 -2.44 -15.06
C ASP A 161 -1.00 -1.54 -15.87
N GLU A 162 -0.26 -0.65 -15.21
CA GLU A 162 0.71 0.23 -15.90
C GLU A 162 1.92 -0.55 -16.45
N GLY A 163 2.40 -1.55 -15.69
CA GLY A 163 3.47 -2.43 -16.15
C GLY A 163 3.09 -3.19 -17.43
N LYS A 164 1.85 -3.70 -17.49
CA LYS A 164 1.28 -4.32 -18.70
C LYS A 164 1.25 -3.35 -19.88
N LYS A 165 0.72 -2.14 -19.67
CA LYS A 165 0.61 -1.12 -20.73
C LYS A 165 1.96 -0.67 -21.27
N LEU A 166 2.96 -0.56 -20.39
CA LEU A 166 4.32 -0.19 -20.79
C LEU A 166 5.04 -1.29 -21.54
N LEU A 167 4.92 -2.56 -21.09
CA LEU A 167 5.63 -3.67 -21.70
C LEU A 167 4.94 -4.19 -22.97
N PHE A 168 3.60 -4.13 -23.04
CA PHE A 168 2.77 -4.68 -24.12
C PHE A 168 1.70 -3.69 -24.58
N PRO A 169 2.04 -2.52 -25.14
CA PRO A 169 1.07 -1.51 -25.53
C PRO A 169 0.13 -2.03 -26.61
N GLY A 170 -1.18 -2.09 -26.25
CA GLY A 170 -2.24 -2.55 -27.17
C GLY A 170 -2.17 -4.05 -27.54
N ARG A 171 -1.40 -4.85 -26.81
CA ARG A 171 -1.19 -6.28 -27.07
C ARG A 171 -1.53 -7.14 -25.86
N PRO A 172 -1.92 -8.42 -26.05
CA PRO A 172 -2.08 -9.34 -24.94
C PRO A 172 -0.73 -9.55 -24.24
N ALA A 173 -0.72 -9.50 -22.91
CA ALA A 173 0.49 -9.75 -22.13
C ALA A 173 0.59 -11.21 -21.68
N VAL A 174 -0.54 -11.82 -21.33
CA VAL A 174 -0.60 -13.21 -20.84
C VAL A 174 -0.16 -14.19 -21.92
N GLY A 175 0.70 -15.14 -21.54
CA GLY A 175 1.31 -16.12 -22.44
C GLY A 175 2.59 -15.65 -23.13
N ASN A 176 2.93 -14.36 -23.02
CA ASN A 176 4.22 -13.83 -23.48
C ASN A 176 5.30 -13.93 -22.41
N THR A 177 6.55 -13.74 -22.81
CA THR A 177 7.68 -13.76 -21.89
C THR A 177 8.31 -12.38 -21.73
N ILE A 178 8.83 -12.10 -20.54
CA ILE A 178 9.65 -10.93 -20.27
C ILE A 178 10.98 -11.37 -19.67
N LEU A 179 12.02 -10.56 -19.87
CA LEU A 179 13.34 -10.78 -19.31
C LEU A 179 13.51 -9.89 -18.08
N MET A 180 13.85 -10.48 -16.95
CA MET A 180 14.18 -9.77 -15.72
C MET A 180 15.50 -10.28 -15.17
N GLY A 181 16.50 -9.40 -15.02
CA GLY A 181 17.83 -9.80 -14.54
C GLY A 181 18.51 -10.93 -15.33
N GLY A 182 18.23 -11.05 -16.63
CA GLY A 182 18.75 -12.11 -17.49
C GLY A 182 17.94 -13.41 -17.49
N ILE A 183 16.84 -13.49 -16.73
CA ILE A 183 15.98 -14.67 -16.60
C ILE A 183 14.66 -14.42 -17.31
N ARG A 184 14.18 -15.40 -18.07
CA ARG A 184 12.90 -15.34 -18.76
C ARG A 184 11.77 -15.74 -17.82
N PHE A 185 10.76 -14.87 -17.72
CA PHE A 185 9.52 -15.08 -16.96
C PHE A 185 8.33 -15.11 -17.90
N GLU A 186 7.48 -16.12 -17.75
CA GLU A 186 6.21 -16.20 -18.41
C GLU A 186 5.18 -15.30 -17.72
N VAL A 187 4.50 -14.43 -18.48
CA VAL A 187 3.41 -13.61 -17.96
C VAL A 187 2.15 -14.47 -17.85
N ILE A 188 1.72 -14.77 -16.61
CA ILE A 188 0.55 -15.62 -16.35
C ILE A 188 -0.70 -14.84 -16.00
N GLY A 189 -0.58 -13.54 -15.72
CA GLY A 189 -1.73 -12.69 -15.41
C GLY A 189 -1.37 -11.21 -15.39
N SER A 190 -2.42 -10.40 -15.35
CA SER A 190 -2.32 -8.96 -15.12
C SER A 190 -3.38 -8.51 -14.13
N LEU A 191 -3.08 -7.44 -13.39
CA LEU A 191 -3.99 -6.85 -12.41
C LEU A 191 -4.85 -5.76 -13.05
N LYS A 192 -6.06 -5.59 -12.50
CA LYS A 192 -6.86 -4.39 -12.75
C LYS A 192 -6.16 -3.17 -12.16
N ARG A 193 -6.41 -2.00 -12.76
CA ARG A 193 -5.92 -0.74 -12.21
C ARG A 193 -6.39 -0.54 -10.78
N ILE A 194 -5.44 -0.26 -9.90
CA ILE A 194 -5.67 -0.03 -8.47
C ILE A 194 -5.57 1.47 -8.19
N GLY A 195 -6.61 1.99 -7.53
CA GLY A 195 -6.67 3.41 -7.14
C GLY A 195 -7.10 4.36 -8.27
N HIS A 196 -7.24 5.63 -7.92
CA HIS A 196 -7.58 6.72 -8.83
C HIS A 196 -6.40 7.70 -8.87
N GLY A 197 -6.11 8.25 -10.06
CA GLY A 197 -5.01 9.19 -10.28
C GLY A 197 -3.69 8.52 -10.66
N ASP A 198 -2.63 9.33 -10.72
CA ASP A 198 -1.29 8.92 -11.16
C ASP A 198 -0.50 8.12 -10.11
N ASN A 199 -1.15 7.29 -9.30
CA ASN A 199 -0.44 6.40 -8.38
C ASN A 199 0.18 5.21 -9.15
N SER A 200 1.02 5.58 -10.11
CA SER A 200 1.69 4.67 -11.05
C SER A 200 2.54 3.61 -10.35
N THR A 201 3.06 3.93 -9.15
CA THR A 201 3.96 3.01 -8.42
C THR A 201 3.28 1.70 -8.02
N LEU A 202 2.02 1.70 -7.63
CA LEU A 202 1.27 0.47 -7.31
C LEU A 202 0.98 -0.35 -8.58
N ASN A 203 0.65 0.34 -9.65
CA ASN A 203 0.28 -0.26 -10.94
C ASN A 203 1.50 -0.68 -11.77
N LEU A 204 2.70 -0.24 -11.40
CA LEU A 204 3.98 -0.68 -11.98
C LEU A 204 4.55 -1.94 -11.30
N ARG A 205 3.94 -2.43 -10.23
CA ARG A 205 4.43 -3.62 -9.51
C ARG A 205 4.32 -4.87 -10.36
N MET A 206 5.30 -5.73 -10.15
CA MET A 206 5.36 -7.07 -10.75
C MET A 206 5.44 -8.09 -9.62
N PHE A 207 4.70 -9.18 -9.74
CA PHE A 207 4.63 -10.21 -8.70
C PHE A 207 5.13 -11.53 -9.23
N VAL A 208 6.07 -12.14 -8.51
CA VAL A 208 6.65 -13.44 -8.82
C VAL A 208 6.55 -14.35 -7.57
N PRO A 209 6.65 -15.68 -7.71
CA PRO A 209 6.68 -16.56 -6.55
C PRO A 209 7.79 -16.19 -5.59
N PHE A 210 7.50 -16.21 -4.28
CA PHE A 210 8.47 -15.88 -3.22
C PHE A 210 9.77 -16.68 -3.37
N THR A 211 9.66 -17.98 -3.60
CA THR A 211 10.80 -18.90 -3.73
C THR A 211 11.65 -18.61 -4.97
N THR A 212 11.02 -18.21 -6.07
CA THR A 212 11.70 -17.77 -7.29
C THR A 212 12.47 -16.46 -7.05
N MET A 213 11.83 -15.53 -6.33
CA MET A 213 12.46 -14.27 -5.94
C MET A 213 13.67 -14.49 -5.03
N ALA A 214 13.52 -15.33 -4.00
CA ALA A 214 14.60 -15.65 -3.08
C ALA A 214 15.79 -16.32 -3.79
N GLN A 215 15.53 -17.12 -4.80
CA GLN A 215 16.59 -17.82 -5.55
C GLN A 215 17.35 -16.88 -6.50
N TYR A 216 16.67 -16.00 -7.23
CA TYR A 216 17.29 -15.22 -8.30
C TYR A 216 17.54 -13.75 -7.91
N PHE A 217 16.76 -13.22 -7.01
CA PHE A 217 16.79 -11.81 -6.63
C PHE A 217 16.69 -11.61 -5.11
N PRO A 218 17.56 -12.24 -4.31
CA PRO A 218 17.53 -12.11 -2.85
C PRO A 218 17.68 -10.64 -2.43
N VAL A 219 17.35 -10.34 -1.19
CA VAL A 219 17.57 -9.02 -0.60
C VAL A 219 19.06 -8.72 -0.61
N LYS A 220 19.44 -7.56 -1.16
CA LYS A 220 20.82 -7.09 -1.16
C LYS A 220 21.06 -6.23 0.08
N GLU A 221 21.56 -6.83 1.12
CA GLU A 221 22.09 -6.12 2.29
C GLU A 221 23.51 -6.65 2.57
N GLU A 222 24.38 -5.79 3.09
CA GLU A 222 25.77 -6.12 3.45
C GLU A 222 25.85 -6.93 4.76
N VAL A 223 24.95 -7.89 4.93
CA VAL A 223 24.89 -8.73 6.13
C VAL A 223 25.01 -10.19 5.69
N ASP A 224 25.87 -10.93 6.39
CA ASP A 224 26.11 -12.34 6.17
C ASP A 224 24.92 -13.23 6.65
N LYS A 225 23.70 -12.82 6.29
CA LYS A 225 22.46 -13.58 6.54
C LYS A 225 21.82 -13.97 5.24
N THR A 226 21.60 -15.23 5.09
CA THR A 226 20.84 -15.81 4.00
C THR A 226 19.36 -15.63 4.13
N ASP A 227 18.39 -15.81 3.93
CA ASP A 227 16.93 -15.77 4.23
C ASP A 227 16.37 -14.40 4.64
N LEU A 228 16.99 -13.30 4.20
CA LEU A 228 16.46 -11.96 4.44
C LEU A 228 15.16 -11.72 3.66
N ILE A 229 14.21 -11.07 4.31
CA ILE A 229 12.98 -10.58 3.69
C ILE A 229 12.83 -9.08 3.86
N SER A 230 12.11 -8.44 2.96
CA SER A 230 11.96 -6.97 2.99
C SER A 230 10.94 -6.53 4.04
N PHE A 231 9.82 -7.24 4.12
CA PHE A 231 8.76 -6.99 5.08
C PHE A 231 7.80 -8.17 5.18
N ILE A 232 6.97 -8.17 6.23
CA ILE A 232 5.89 -9.13 6.40
C ILE A 232 4.58 -8.36 6.40
N ASN A 233 3.63 -8.80 5.58
CA ASN A 233 2.24 -8.39 5.67
C ASN A 233 1.51 -9.39 6.54
N TYR A 234 0.69 -8.92 7.47
CA TYR A 234 -0.15 -9.81 8.26
C TYR A 234 -1.52 -9.21 8.49
N GLN A 235 -2.50 -10.05 8.71
CA GLN A 235 -3.88 -9.67 8.89
C GLN A 235 -4.39 -10.23 10.21
N PRO A 236 -4.90 -9.41 11.14
CA PRO A 236 -5.52 -9.90 12.36
C PRO A 236 -6.81 -10.66 12.04
N ARG A 237 -7.20 -11.59 12.89
CA ARG A 237 -8.43 -12.39 12.72
C ARG A 237 -9.68 -11.53 12.71
N THR A 238 -9.72 -10.52 13.56
CA THR A 238 -10.79 -9.54 13.64
C THR A 238 -10.21 -8.14 13.87
N ARG A 239 -10.98 -7.11 13.56
CA ARG A 239 -10.57 -5.72 13.79
C ARG A 239 -10.32 -5.42 15.27
N ALA A 240 -11.04 -6.09 16.18
CA ALA A 240 -10.85 -5.93 17.61
C ALA A 240 -9.50 -6.47 18.12
N LEU A 241 -8.91 -7.44 17.41
CA LEU A 241 -7.62 -8.04 17.74
C LEU A 241 -6.42 -7.32 17.12
N HIS A 242 -6.62 -6.14 16.53
CA HIS A 242 -5.57 -5.39 15.85
C HIS A 242 -4.36 -5.09 16.76
N GLU A 243 -4.60 -4.50 17.92
CA GLU A 243 -3.56 -4.17 18.90
C GLU A 243 -2.89 -5.42 19.47
N GLN A 244 -3.67 -6.45 19.75
CA GLN A 244 -3.15 -7.72 20.25
C GLN A 244 -2.25 -8.41 19.22
N ALA A 245 -2.70 -8.49 17.97
CA ALA A 245 -1.89 -9.05 16.87
C ALA A 245 -0.57 -8.26 16.69
N GLN A 246 -0.62 -6.93 16.81
CA GLN A 246 0.57 -6.10 16.75
C GLN A 246 1.55 -6.43 17.87
N LEU A 247 1.06 -6.54 19.11
CA LEU A 247 1.89 -6.88 20.27
C LEU A 247 2.51 -8.27 20.15
N GLU A 248 1.74 -9.27 19.70
CA GLU A 248 2.23 -10.64 19.48
C GLU A 248 3.36 -10.66 18.44
N VAL A 249 3.13 -10.03 17.27
CA VAL A 249 4.13 -9.96 16.20
C VAL A 249 5.39 -9.22 16.66
N HIS A 250 5.25 -8.09 17.35
CA HIS A 250 6.40 -7.35 17.87
C HIS A 250 7.21 -8.16 18.90
N LYS A 251 6.55 -8.92 19.79
CA LYS A 251 7.23 -9.80 20.77
C LYS A 251 8.01 -10.91 20.08
N ILE A 252 7.43 -11.54 19.05
CA ILE A 252 8.08 -12.61 18.30
C ILE A 252 9.33 -12.08 17.59
N VAL A 253 9.20 -10.98 16.87
CA VAL A 253 10.33 -10.35 16.17
C VAL A 253 11.39 -9.86 17.15
N ALA A 254 11.00 -9.23 18.26
CA ALA A 254 11.94 -8.77 19.28
C ALA A 254 12.70 -9.93 19.96
N ARG A 255 12.10 -11.10 20.08
CA ARG A 255 12.77 -12.32 20.61
C ARG A 255 13.87 -12.81 19.66
N ASN A 256 13.67 -12.65 18.36
CA ASN A 256 14.58 -13.18 17.35
C ASN A 256 15.74 -12.20 17.02
N HIS A 257 15.63 -10.97 17.48
CA HIS A 257 16.57 -9.87 17.18
C HIS A 257 17.01 -9.09 18.41
#